data_dce1d85fb3503cc86208d811da342059
#
_entry.id   dce1d85fb3503cc86208d811da342059
#
_cell.length_a   1.000
_cell.length_b   1.000
_cell.length_c   1.000
_cell.angle_alpha   90.00
_cell.angle_beta   90.00
_cell.angle_gamma   90.00
#
_symmetry.space_group_name_H-M   'P 1'
#
loop_
_entity.id
_entity.type
_entity.pdbx_description
1 polymer ?
#
loop_
_entity_poly.entity_id
_entity_poly.type
_entity_poly.pdbx_seq_one_letter_code
_entity_poly.pdbx_strand_id
1 'polypeptide(L)'
;TICDATKPLVKPLPGFKPSKPVVFCGLFPVDSSEYQKLKDGLAKLQLNDASFSFEAESSSALGLGFRCGFLGLLHLEIITERLEREFDVNLLTTTPGVVYKVNLNSGEVLDLQNPSSLPDPTLISFIEEPWIKATVITPDEYLGSIIKLCQDKRGIQTNLSYSGNRAVLSYELPLNEVVFDFNDRIKSMTSG
;
A
#
# COMPACT_ATOMS: atom_id res chain seq x y z
N THR A 1 -4.68 -17.11 17.41
CA THR A 1 -4.26 -18.50 17.64
C THR A 1 -5.51 -19.34 17.85
N ILE A 2 -5.68 -20.37 17.06
CA ILE A 2 -6.77 -21.35 17.24
C ILE A 2 -6.28 -22.37 18.28
N CYS A 3 -7.09 -22.62 19.30
CA CYS A 3 -6.77 -23.57 20.35
C CYS A 3 -8.04 -24.36 20.75
N ASP A 4 -7.85 -25.44 21.48
CA ASP A 4 -8.95 -26.20 22.04
C ASP A 4 -9.73 -25.36 23.08
N ALA A 5 -11.06 -25.32 22.95
CA ALA A 5 -11.91 -24.54 23.85
C ALA A 5 -11.83 -25.02 25.30
N THR A 6 -11.51 -26.30 25.52
CA THR A 6 -11.37 -26.90 26.84
C THR A 6 -9.99 -26.72 27.45
N LYS A 7 -8.96 -26.40 26.62
CA LYS A 7 -7.58 -26.18 27.03
C LYS A 7 -7.01 -24.95 26.31
N PRO A 8 -7.48 -23.73 26.64
CA PRO A 8 -6.98 -22.53 25.99
C PRO A 8 -5.50 -22.33 26.27
N LEU A 9 -4.73 -22.04 25.20
CA LEU A 9 -3.31 -21.68 25.33
C LEU A 9 -3.17 -20.34 26.03
N VAL A 10 -2.42 -20.31 27.12
CA VAL A 10 -2.15 -19.09 27.89
C VAL A 10 -1.17 -18.14 27.19
N LYS A 11 -0.31 -18.69 26.31
CA LYS A 11 0.67 -17.91 25.54
C LYS A 11 0.61 -18.30 24.06
N PRO A 12 0.55 -17.32 23.14
CA PRO A 12 0.67 -17.60 21.71
C PRO A 12 2.07 -18.18 21.41
N LEU A 13 2.16 -19.00 20.37
CA LEU A 13 3.45 -19.48 19.88
C LEU A 13 4.34 -18.29 19.46
N PRO A 14 5.64 -18.31 19.81
CA PRO A 14 6.55 -17.24 19.45
C PRO A 14 6.85 -17.24 17.94
N GLY A 15 7.26 -16.09 17.41
CA GLY A 15 7.73 -15.94 16.02
C GLY A 15 6.67 -15.50 15.02
N PHE A 16 5.38 -15.48 15.36
CA PHE A 16 4.34 -14.92 14.50
C PHE A 16 4.29 -13.40 14.64
N LYS A 17 4.60 -12.70 13.55
CA LYS A 17 4.44 -11.24 13.45
C LYS A 17 3.24 -10.95 12.56
N PRO A 18 2.31 -10.07 12.97
CA PRO A 18 1.24 -9.64 12.08
C PRO A 18 1.81 -8.91 10.87
N SER A 19 1.25 -9.18 9.70
CA SER A 19 1.55 -8.40 8.51
C SER A 19 1.09 -6.97 8.71
N LYS A 20 1.92 -6.00 8.36
CA LYS A 20 1.58 -4.57 8.45
C LYS A 20 1.25 -4.06 7.05
N PRO A 21 0.08 -3.43 6.87
CA PRO A 21 -0.22 -2.72 5.64
C PRO A 21 0.82 -1.63 5.34
N VAL A 22 1.13 -1.44 4.06
CA VAL A 22 2.09 -0.44 3.59
C VAL A 22 1.49 0.52 2.56
N VAL A 23 0.36 0.15 1.96
CA VAL A 23 -0.40 0.95 0.99
C VAL A 23 -1.78 1.22 1.55
N PHE A 24 -2.21 2.47 1.49
CA PHE A 24 -3.50 2.90 2.05
C PHE A 24 -4.31 3.65 0.99
N CYS A 25 -5.60 3.35 0.91
CA CYS A 25 -6.56 4.13 0.11
C CYS A 25 -7.93 4.15 0.75
N GLY A 26 -8.76 5.11 0.35
CA GLY A 26 -10.17 5.15 0.71
C GLY A 26 -10.98 4.28 -0.26
N LEU A 27 -11.89 3.47 0.26
CA LEU A 27 -12.91 2.75 -0.48
C LEU A 27 -14.27 3.37 -0.15
N PHE A 28 -14.95 3.86 -1.18
CA PHE A 28 -16.26 4.50 -1.03
C PHE A 28 -17.28 3.80 -1.93
N PRO A 29 -18.48 3.51 -1.46
CA PRO A 29 -19.52 2.98 -2.34
C PRO A 29 -19.97 4.07 -3.31
N VAL A 30 -20.26 3.71 -4.57
CA VAL A 30 -20.83 4.65 -5.56
C VAL A 30 -22.19 5.14 -5.11
N ASP A 31 -23.00 4.24 -4.55
CA ASP A 31 -24.28 4.58 -3.90
C ASP A 31 -24.10 4.58 -2.39
N SER A 32 -24.37 5.72 -1.76
CA SER A 32 -24.25 5.88 -0.31
C SER A 32 -25.15 4.93 0.50
N SER A 33 -26.22 4.41 -0.08
CA SER A 33 -27.08 3.40 0.53
C SER A 33 -26.39 2.06 0.72
N GLU A 34 -25.32 1.78 -0.03
CA GLU A 34 -24.52 0.54 0.06
C GLU A 34 -23.43 0.59 1.13
N TYR A 35 -23.32 1.67 1.90
CA TYR A 35 -22.30 1.78 2.96
C TYR A 35 -22.30 0.60 3.94
N GLN A 36 -23.49 0.16 4.39
CA GLN A 36 -23.59 -0.98 5.31
C GLN A 36 -23.17 -2.29 4.63
N LYS A 37 -23.52 -2.48 3.37
CA LYS A 37 -23.15 -3.63 2.55
C LYS A 37 -21.62 -3.71 2.36
N LEU A 38 -20.99 -2.55 2.09
CA LEU A 38 -19.53 -2.44 2.02
C LEU A 38 -18.88 -2.80 3.36
N LYS A 39 -19.39 -2.28 4.48
CA LYS A 39 -18.88 -2.59 5.82
C LYS A 39 -18.93 -4.09 6.12
N ASP A 40 -20.05 -4.73 5.83
CA ASP A 40 -20.26 -6.16 6.06
C ASP A 40 -19.34 -7.00 5.16
N GLY A 41 -19.14 -6.58 3.90
CA GLY A 41 -18.22 -7.20 2.97
C GLY A 41 -16.77 -7.13 3.46
N LEU A 42 -16.30 -5.96 3.86
CA LEU A 42 -14.96 -5.77 4.43
C LEU A 42 -14.74 -6.62 5.67
N ALA A 43 -15.71 -6.65 6.60
CA ALA A 43 -15.63 -7.46 7.81
C ALA A 43 -15.54 -8.96 7.50
N LYS A 44 -16.32 -9.46 6.54
CA LYS A 44 -16.27 -10.86 6.11
C LYS A 44 -14.95 -11.22 5.41
N LEU A 45 -14.43 -10.34 4.55
CA LEU A 45 -13.14 -10.56 3.90
C LEU A 45 -12.01 -10.58 4.91
N GLN A 46 -12.04 -9.72 5.94
CA GLN A 46 -11.01 -9.68 6.99
C GLN A 46 -10.95 -10.98 7.82
N LEU A 47 -12.05 -11.74 7.92
CA LEU A 47 -12.02 -13.05 8.55
C LEU A 47 -11.15 -14.07 7.81
N ASN A 48 -11.07 -13.95 6.49
CA ASN A 48 -10.24 -14.82 5.64
C ASN A 48 -8.84 -14.24 5.41
N ASP A 49 -8.72 -12.93 5.45
CA ASP A 49 -7.46 -12.21 5.22
C ASP A 49 -7.22 -11.18 6.32
N ALA A 50 -6.47 -11.56 7.34
CA ALA A 50 -6.11 -10.69 8.45
C ALA A 50 -4.98 -9.70 8.10
N SER A 51 -4.51 -9.68 6.85
CA SER A 51 -3.39 -8.81 6.43
C SER A 51 -3.84 -7.43 5.97
N PHE A 52 -5.13 -7.21 5.71
CA PHE A 52 -5.65 -5.87 5.48
C PHE A 52 -6.37 -5.31 6.72
N SER A 53 -6.38 -4.00 6.83
CA SER A 53 -7.09 -3.25 7.87
C SER A 53 -8.07 -2.29 7.25
N PHE A 54 -9.14 -1.96 7.96
CA PHE A 54 -10.07 -0.92 7.56
C PHE A 54 -10.62 -0.15 8.75
N GLU A 55 -10.87 1.13 8.56
CA GLU A 55 -11.50 2.03 9.53
C GLU A 55 -12.47 2.96 8.81
N ALA A 56 -13.48 3.44 9.52
CA ALA A 56 -14.44 4.35 8.92
C ALA A 56 -13.78 5.68 8.55
N GLU A 57 -14.06 6.15 7.36
CA GLU A 57 -13.59 7.44 6.83
C GLU A 57 -14.77 8.21 6.26
N SER A 58 -14.71 9.54 6.36
CA SER A 58 -15.66 10.43 5.70
C SER A 58 -14.94 11.42 4.81
N SER A 59 -15.44 11.58 3.61
CA SER A 59 -14.97 12.57 2.64
C SER A 59 -16.06 13.56 2.33
N SER A 60 -15.74 14.86 2.29
CA SER A 60 -16.68 15.89 1.89
C SER A 60 -17.20 15.72 0.45
N ALA A 61 -16.39 15.09 -0.42
CA ALA A 61 -16.73 14.88 -1.82
C ALA A 61 -17.39 13.51 -2.08
N LEU A 62 -16.97 12.44 -1.35
CA LEU A 62 -17.39 11.07 -1.62
C LEU A 62 -18.34 10.49 -0.56
N GLY A 63 -18.60 11.23 0.52
CA GLY A 63 -19.47 10.79 1.61
C GLY A 63 -18.78 9.82 2.57
N LEU A 64 -19.53 8.82 3.04
CA LEU A 64 -19.05 7.83 3.99
C LEU A 64 -18.40 6.64 3.28
N GLY A 65 -17.25 6.21 3.76
CA GLY A 65 -16.50 5.08 3.25
C GLY A 65 -15.55 4.50 4.29
N PHE A 66 -14.51 3.85 3.84
CA PHE A 66 -13.52 3.21 4.70
C PHE A 66 -12.10 3.50 4.21
N ARG A 67 -11.23 3.90 5.11
CA ARG A 67 -9.79 3.91 4.90
C ARG A 67 -9.27 2.49 5.08
N CYS A 68 -8.68 1.93 4.03
CA CYS A 68 -8.20 0.56 4.02
C CYS A 68 -6.69 0.51 3.82
N GLY A 69 -6.04 -0.40 4.55
CA GLY A 69 -4.61 -0.65 4.44
C GLY A 69 -4.34 -2.03 3.85
N PHE A 70 -3.43 -2.10 2.88
CA PHE A 70 -3.09 -3.28 2.08
C PHE A 70 -1.59 -3.56 2.08
N LEU A 71 -1.19 -4.81 1.77
CA LEU A 71 0.22 -5.20 1.63
C LEU A 71 0.88 -4.62 0.37
N GLY A 72 0.08 -4.21 -0.62
CA GLY A 72 0.54 -3.66 -1.89
C GLY A 72 -0.61 -3.48 -2.86
N LEU A 73 -0.33 -3.03 -4.09
CA LEU A 73 -1.34 -2.78 -5.12
C LEU A 73 -2.10 -4.03 -5.53
N LEU A 74 -1.41 -5.15 -5.76
CA LEU A 74 -2.07 -6.40 -6.13
C LEU A 74 -3.06 -6.86 -5.05
N HIS A 75 -2.71 -6.66 -3.78
CA HIS A 75 -3.62 -6.97 -2.67
C HIS A 75 -4.84 -6.05 -2.67
N LEU A 76 -4.65 -4.75 -2.95
CA LEU A 76 -5.74 -3.80 -3.13
C LEU A 76 -6.69 -4.24 -4.26
N GLU A 77 -6.15 -4.57 -5.44
CA GLU A 77 -6.92 -5.02 -6.60
C GLU A 77 -7.74 -6.29 -6.29
N ILE A 78 -7.12 -7.26 -5.62
CA ILE A 78 -7.80 -8.51 -5.22
C ILE A 78 -8.97 -8.22 -4.27
N ILE A 79 -8.76 -7.39 -3.26
CA ILE A 79 -9.82 -7.08 -2.28
C ILE A 79 -10.95 -6.27 -2.92
N THR A 80 -10.64 -5.28 -3.78
CA THR A 80 -11.67 -4.51 -4.49
C THR A 80 -12.46 -5.38 -5.45
N GLU A 81 -11.80 -6.22 -6.26
CA GLU A 81 -12.49 -7.15 -7.16
C GLU A 81 -13.39 -8.14 -6.40
N ARG A 82 -12.94 -8.64 -5.25
CA ARG A 82 -13.75 -9.51 -4.40
C ARG A 82 -14.97 -8.79 -3.82
N LEU A 83 -14.84 -7.54 -3.39
CA LEU A 83 -15.96 -6.74 -2.92
C LEU A 83 -17.01 -6.53 -4.02
N GLU A 84 -16.57 -6.26 -5.23
CA GLU A 84 -17.47 -6.09 -6.38
C GLU A 84 -18.14 -7.41 -6.77
N ARG A 85 -17.41 -8.50 -6.88
CA ARG A 85 -17.93 -9.79 -7.37
C ARG A 85 -18.68 -10.62 -6.33
N GLU A 86 -18.20 -10.67 -5.08
CA GLU A 86 -18.80 -11.51 -4.04
C GLU A 86 -19.92 -10.77 -3.27
N PHE A 87 -19.81 -9.45 -3.17
CA PHE A 87 -20.75 -8.63 -2.40
C PHE A 87 -21.55 -7.66 -3.26
N ASP A 88 -21.32 -7.61 -4.57
CA ASP A 88 -22.06 -6.75 -5.52
C ASP A 88 -22.08 -5.29 -5.04
N VAL A 89 -20.92 -4.74 -4.66
CA VAL A 89 -20.73 -3.35 -4.23
C VAL A 89 -19.89 -2.62 -5.27
N ASN A 90 -20.45 -1.61 -5.91
CA ASN A 90 -19.67 -0.76 -6.81
C ASN A 90 -18.85 0.23 -6.00
N LEU A 91 -17.54 0.28 -6.27
CA LEU A 91 -16.58 1.03 -5.47
C LEU A 91 -15.93 2.19 -6.22
N LEU A 92 -15.71 3.27 -5.50
CA LEU A 92 -14.76 4.33 -5.84
C LEU A 92 -13.53 4.18 -4.95
N THR A 93 -12.36 4.07 -5.56
CA THR A 93 -11.08 4.02 -4.85
C THR A 93 -10.38 5.37 -4.95
N THR A 94 -9.87 5.87 -3.83
CA THR A 94 -8.97 7.04 -3.88
C THR A 94 -7.57 6.61 -4.33
N THR A 95 -6.75 7.58 -4.74
CA THR A 95 -5.36 7.31 -5.10
C THR A 95 -4.65 6.62 -3.93
N PRO A 96 -3.99 5.46 -4.16
CA PRO A 96 -3.22 4.79 -3.13
C PRO A 96 -2.08 5.68 -2.63
N GLY A 97 -1.85 5.67 -1.33
CA GLY A 97 -0.76 6.39 -0.67
C GLY A 97 0.00 5.50 0.30
N VAL A 98 1.05 6.03 0.85
CA VAL A 98 1.93 5.36 1.83
C VAL A 98 1.88 6.07 3.18
N VAL A 99 2.38 5.40 4.22
CA VAL A 99 2.50 6.01 5.55
C VAL A 99 3.77 6.85 5.62
N TYR A 100 3.62 8.11 6.01
CA TYR A 100 4.73 8.99 6.36
C TYR A 100 4.92 9.03 7.87
N LYS A 101 6.16 9.18 8.33
CA LYS A 101 6.45 9.45 9.73
C LYS A 101 6.68 10.95 9.93
N VAL A 102 5.84 11.56 10.73
CA VAL A 102 5.94 12.98 11.06
C VAL A 102 6.60 13.12 12.43
N ASN A 103 7.80 13.69 12.45
CA ASN A 103 8.55 13.96 13.66
C ASN A 103 8.20 15.37 14.14
N LEU A 104 7.62 15.48 15.33
CA LEU A 104 7.25 16.76 15.92
C LEU A 104 8.41 17.40 16.68
N ASN A 105 8.36 18.72 16.84
CA ASN A 105 9.32 19.48 17.66
C ASN A 105 9.31 19.03 19.14
N SER A 106 8.23 18.39 19.58
CA SER A 106 8.11 17.80 20.93
C SER A 106 8.93 16.51 21.11
N GLY A 107 9.46 15.92 20.01
CA GLY A 107 10.10 14.61 20.00
C GLY A 107 9.13 13.43 19.80
N GLU A 108 7.83 13.69 19.67
CA GLU A 108 6.83 12.68 19.33
C GLU A 108 6.89 12.33 17.82
N VAL A 109 6.66 11.06 17.48
CA VAL A 109 6.61 10.57 16.10
C VAL A 109 5.20 10.07 15.80
N LEU A 110 4.59 10.62 14.75
CA LEU A 110 3.25 10.25 14.30
C LEU A 110 3.32 9.49 12.98
N ASP A 111 2.61 8.37 12.88
CA ASP A 111 2.41 7.66 11.61
C ASP A 111 1.23 8.30 10.86
N LEU A 112 1.54 9.05 9.82
CA LEU A 112 0.56 9.78 9.01
C LEU A 112 0.11 8.90 7.84
N GLN A 113 -1.13 8.43 7.89
CA GLN A 113 -1.77 7.64 6.84
C GLN A 113 -2.69 8.50 5.96
N ASN A 114 -3.32 9.51 6.54
CA ASN A 114 -4.27 10.40 5.88
C ASN A 114 -3.71 11.83 5.84
N PRO A 115 -3.56 12.45 4.66
CA PRO A 115 -3.09 13.83 4.54
C PRO A 115 -3.91 14.86 5.34
N SER A 116 -5.22 14.61 5.52
CA SER A 116 -6.09 15.50 6.32
C SER A 116 -5.77 15.51 7.82
N SER A 117 -5.00 14.52 8.30
CA SER A 117 -4.53 14.42 9.67
C SER A 117 -3.15 15.05 9.88
N LEU A 118 -2.61 15.77 8.87
CA LEU A 118 -1.31 16.44 9.00
C LEU A 118 -1.39 17.52 10.10
N PRO A 119 -0.48 17.47 11.10
CA PRO A 119 -0.40 18.51 12.12
C PRO A 119 -0.04 19.88 11.52
N ASP A 120 -0.21 20.93 12.33
CA ASP A 120 0.22 22.27 11.96
C ASP A 120 1.72 22.26 11.56
N PRO A 121 2.09 22.79 10.39
CA PRO A 121 3.48 22.80 9.91
C PRO A 121 4.48 23.39 10.91
N THR A 122 4.06 24.30 11.77
CA THR A 122 4.90 24.91 12.80
C THR A 122 5.33 23.93 13.91
N LEU A 123 4.58 22.85 14.08
CA LEU A 123 4.88 21.78 15.06
C LEU A 123 5.78 20.69 14.50
N ILE A 124 5.97 20.65 13.17
CA ILE A 124 6.70 19.59 12.48
C ILE A 124 8.20 19.95 12.42
N SER A 125 9.05 19.02 12.86
CA SER A 125 10.48 19.12 12.72
C SER A 125 10.93 18.63 11.33
N PHE A 126 10.54 17.40 10.97
CA PHE A 126 10.78 16.81 9.65
C PHE A 126 9.82 15.65 9.39
N ILE A 127 9.70 15.26 8.12
CA ILE A 127 8.86 14.15 7.68
C ILE A 127 9.75 13.12 6.98
N GLU A 128 9.56 11.83 7.34
CA GLU A 128 10.22 10.71 6.70
C GLU A 128 9.26 10.00 5.77
N GLU A 129 9.73 9.66 4.57
CA GLU A 129 9.00 8.84 3.61
C GLU A 129 9.60 7.42 3.55
N PRO A 130 8.78 6.38 3.34
CA PRO A 130 9.28 5.02 3.20
C PRO A 130 9.96 4.82 1.85
N TRP A 131 11.13 4.16 1.88
CA TRP A 131 11.89 3.77 0.70
C TRP A 131 11.94 2.26 0.58
N ILE A 132 12.03 1.77 -0.65
CA ILE A 132 12.16 0.36 -0.98
C ILE A 132 13.45 0.10 -1.76
N LYS A 133 13.93 -1.14 -1.66
CA LYS A 133 14.96 -1.68 -2.56
C LYS A 133 14.25 -2.44 -3.68
N ALA A 134 14.46 -2.00 -4.91
CA ALA A 134 13.93 -2.63 -6.11
C ALA A 134 15.06 -3.25 -6.92
N THR A 135 14.85 -4.47 -7.40
CA THR A 135 15.75 -5.11 -8.37
C THR A 135 14.99 -5.37 -9.65
N VAL A 136 15.49 -4.81 -10.74
CA VAL A 136 14.91 -4.97 -12.09
C VAL A 136 15.88 -5.78 -12.93
N ILE A 137 15.38 -6.86 -13.52
CA ILE A 137 16.13 -7.71 -14.45
C ILE A 137 15.54 -7.51 -15.84
N THR A 138 16.35 -7.07 -16.78
CA THR A 138 15.88 -6.68 -18.12
C THR A 138 16.91 -7.01 -19.19
N PRO A 139 16.47 -7.27 -20.46
CA PRO A 139 17.36 -7.23 -21.60
C PRO A 139 18.04 -5.85 -21.73
N ASP A 140 19.24 -5.83 -22.31
CA ASP A 140 20.06 -4.62 -22.41
C ASP A 140 19.39 -3.50 -23.24
N GLU A 141 18.56 -3.88 -24.22
CA GLU A 141 17.81 -2.94 -25.07
C GLU A 141 16.87 -2.00 -24.30
N TYR A 142 16.33 -2.43 -23.14
CA TYR A 142 15.44 -1.62 -22.31
C TYR A 142 16.14 -0.89 -21.15
N LEU A 143 17.43 -1.16 -20.97
CA LEU A 143 18.22 -0.63 -19.84
C LEU A 143 18.12 0.90 -19.71
N GLY A 144 18.32 1.61 -20.82
CA GLY A 144 18.28 3.08 -20.82
C GLY A 144 16.91 3.67 -20.41
N SER A 145 15.83 3.04 -20.91
CA SER A 145 14.47 3.45 -20.60
C SER A 145 14.13 3.25 -19.12
N ILE A 146 14.55 2.12 -18.54
CA ILE A 146 14.33 1.79 -17.13
C ILE A 146 15.13 2.70 -16.22
N ILE A 147 16.41 2.99 -16.56
CA ILE A 147 17.25 3.94 -15.82
C ILE A 147 16.55 5.30 -15.76
N LYS A 148 16.08 5.80 -16.92
CA LYS A 148 15.38 7.08 -17.00
C LYS A 148 14.11 7.08 -16.14
N LEU A 149 13.30 6.02 -16.22
CA LEU A 149 12.10 5.89 -15.39
C LEU A 149 12.45 5.95 -13.89
N CYS A 150 13.45 5.20 -13.45
CA CYS A 150 13.87 5.20 -12.04
C CYS A 150 14.38 6.59 -11.60
N GLN A 151 15.11 7.30 -12.45
CA GLN A 151 15.57 8.67 -12.18
C GLN A 151 14.39 9.65 -12.09
N ASP A 152 13.43 9.58 -13.01
CA ASP A 152 12.21 10.40 -12.98
C ASP A 152 11.39 10.18 -11.69
N LYS A 153 11.49 8.97 -11.12
CA LYS A 153 10.86 8.56 -9.86
C LYS A 153 11.76 8.75 -8.63
N ARG A 154 12.71 9.65 -8.68
CA ARG A 154 13.66 10.00 -7.60
C ARG A 154 14.51 8.83 -7.12
N GLY A 155 14.69 7.80 -7.95
CA GLY A 155 15.43 6.59 -7.60
C GLY A 155 16.94 6.82 -7.54
N ILE A 156 17.59 6.15 -6.61
CA ILE A 156 19.03 6.12 -6.45
C ILE A 156 19.55 4.75 -6.89
N GLN A 157 20.37 4.72 -7.94
CA GLN A 157 20.99 3.48 -8.40
C GLN A 157 22.05 3.03 -7.41
N THR A 158 21.90 1.81 -6.89
CA THR A 158 22.85 1.22 -5.94
C THR A 158 23.78 0.21 -6.59
N ASN A 159 23.30 -0.50 -7.62
CA ASN A 159 24.13 -1.47 -8.35
C ASN A 159 23.64 -1.65 -9.79
N LEU A 160 24.58 -1.98 -10.68
CA LEU A 160 24.31 -2.48 -12.03
C LEU A 160 25.27 -3.64 -12.29
N SER A 161 24.73 -4.80 -12.60
CA SER A 161 25.51 -5.98 -12.95
C SER A 161 24.85 -6.71 -14.11
N TYR A 162 25.54 -7.66 -14.70
CA TYR A 162 25.04 -8.46 -15.83
C TYR A 162 25.03 -9.93 -15.46
N SER A 163 23.95 -10.59 -15.82
CA SER A 163 23.79 -12.04 -15.71
C SER A 163 23.43 -12.59 -17.10
N GLY A 164 24.43 -13.16 -17.78
CA GLY A 164 24.30 -13.53 -19.19
C GLY A 164 24.07 -12.30 -20.07
N ASN A 165 22.97 -12.29 -20.81
CA ASN A 165 22.52 -11.18 -21.68
C ASN A 165 21.49 -10.26 -21.03
N ARG A 166 21.34 -10.32 -19.71
CA ARG A 166 20.41 -9.48 -18.96
C ARG A 166 21.14 -8.55 -18.00
N ALA A 167 20.71 -7.30 -17.98
CA ALA A 167 21.13 -6.35 -16.98
C ALA A 167 20.31 -6.53 -15.70
N VAL A 168 20.98 -6.47 -14.55
CA VAL A 168 20.39 -6.51 -13.21
C VAL A 168 20.67 -5.17 -12.54
N LEU A 169 19.61 -4.38 -12.42
CA LEU A 169 19.66 -3.05 -11.79
C LEU A 169 19.13 -3.14 -10.37
N SER A 170 19.82 -2.55 -9.42
CA SER A 170 19.31 -2.34 -8.06
C SER A 170 19.17 -0.86 -7.80
N TYR A 171 18.00 -0.48 -7.30
CA TYR A 171 17.63 0.89 -6.97
C TYR A 171 17.05 0.97 -5.56
N GLU A 172 17.28 2.11 -4.93
CA GLU A 172 16.45 2.59 -3.82
C GLU A 172 15.46 3.60 -4.39
N LEU A 173 14.17 3.40 -4.11
CA LEU A 173 13.06 4.19 -4.64
C LEU A 173 12.11 4.57 -3.51
N PRO A 174 11.57 5.81 -3.50
CA PRO A 174 10.47 6.16 -2.61
C PRO A 174 9.26 5.27 -2.91
N LEU A 175 8.68 4.65 -1.88
CA LEU A 175 7.56 3.73 -2.08
C LEU A 175 6.36 4.42 -2.75
N ASN A 176 6.09 5.68 -2.42
CA ASN A 176 4.98 6.42 -3.00
C ASN A 176 5.09 6.63 -4.52
N GLU A 177 6.31 6.71 -5.05
CA GLU A 177 6.54 6.82 -6.50
C GLU A 177 6.32 5.50 -7.25
N VAL A 178 6.40 4.39 -6.54
CA VAL A 178 6.25 3.04 -7.11
C VAL A 178 4.79 2.57 -7.07
N VAL A 179 4.05 2.98 -6.05
CA VAL A 179 2.69 2.49 -5.78
C VAL A 179 1.69 2.89 -6.87
N PHE A 180 1.88 3.98 -7.59
CA PHE A 180 0.86 4.51 -8.50
C PHE A 180 0.91 3.91 -9.91
N ASP A 181 2.01 4.10 -10.65
CA ASP A 181 2.06 3.77 -12.09
C ASP A 181 3.35 3.07 -12.54
N PHE A 182 4.25 2.80 -11.60
CA PHE A 182 5.60 2.35 -11.93
C PHE A 182 5.62 1.00 -12.68
N ASN A 183 4.84 0.03 -12.20
CA ASN A 183 4.75 -1.29 -12.82
C ASN A 183 4.16 -1.23 -14.24
N ASP A 184 3.11 -0.42 -14.43
CA ASP A 184 2.45 -0.29 -15.72
C ASP A 184 3.36 0.44 -16.72
N ARG A 185 4.11 1.42 -16.26
CA ARG A 185 5.13 2.09 -17.08
C ARG A 185 6.26 1.14 -17.46
N ILE A 186 6.76 0.31 -16.54
CA ILE A 186 7.75 -0.72 -16.90
C ILE A 186 7.20 -1.65 -17.97
N LYS A 187 5.99 -2.19 -17.78
CA LYS A 187 5.36 -3.08 -18.76
C LYS A 187 5.18 -2.42 -20.12
N SER A 188 4.74 -1.16 -20.16
CA SER A 188 4.53 -0.44 -21.42
C SER A 188 5.83 -0.07 -22.16
N MET A 189 6.94 0.07 -21.44
CA MET A 189 8.26 0.42 -21.99
C MET A 189 9.08 -0.81 -22.39
N THR A 190 8.66 -1.98 -21.98
CA THR A 190 9.31 -3.28 -22.26
C THR A 190 8.29 -4.21 -22.92
N SER A 191 8.72 -5.38 -23.35
CA SER A 191 7.81 -6.39 -23.92
C SER A 191 7.08 -7.22 -22.84
N GLY A 192 6.96 -6.70 -21.64
CA GLY A 192 6.30 -7.36 -20.50
C GLY A 192 7.26 -7.91 -19.48
#